data_ba835d1fff374fd3cd9f1b4df71bdc8d
#
_entry.id   ba835d1fff374fd3cd9f1b4df71bdc8d
#
_cell.length_a   1.000
_cell.length_b   1.000
_cell.length_c   1.000
_cell.angle_alpha   90.00
_cell.angle_beta   90.00
_cell.angle_gamma   90.00
#
_symmetry.space_group_name_H-M   'P 1'
#
loop_
_entity.id
_entity.type
_entity.pdbx_description
1 polymer ?
#
loop_
_entity_poly.entity_id
_entity_poly.type
_entity_poly.pdbx_seq_one_letter_code
_entity_poly.pdbx_strand_id
1 'polypeptide(L)'
;MLLLIKYTLLYGIVLMLVALGGMFSEHSGIINIALEGIMVIGGVAGVLTLTMLPASLSPFLVVLISILVAALAGVIYSLLLAFASINLKADQTIGGTALNLLATAIAVVISKYFSESGSAKLNYSNKPFLFSIGGLELSVFVPLGLILLVVSYIVLYKTRFGLRLRACGEHPQAADSVGINVYKMRYAGVILSGALGAVGGLAYIVPPVQTWNFEVGVAGAGFLALAVMIFGQWKPFHIFGAAMFFAVFKSLANIADSTFLAQLHWSSNIYNMMPFVASMVILAFTSKNSMGPKAEGIPYDKGSR
;
A
#
# COMPACT_ATOMS: atom_id res chain seq x y z
N MET A 1 -1.52 26.63 5.12
CA MET A 1 -1.45 25.67 6.23
C MET A 1 -2.50 24.57 6.12
N LEU A 2 -3.78 24.89 5.92
CA LEU A 2 -4.84 23.88 5.73
C LEU A 2 -4.55 22.88 4.60
N LEU A 3 -4.02 23.36 3.48
CA LEU A 3 -3.66 22.52 2.33
C LEU A 3 -2.56 21.49 2.67
N LEU A 4 -1.55 21.90 3.44
CA LEU A 4 -0.49 21.02 3.92
C LEU A 4 -1.07 19.90 4.80
N ILE A 5 -1.97 20.26 5.74
CA ILE A 5 -2.63 19.27 6.61
C ILE A 5 -3.46 18.30 5.78
N LYS A 6 -4.24 18.80 4.81
CA LYS A 6 -5.06 17.98 3.90
C LYS A 6 -4.20 16.90 3.20
N TYR A 7 -3.13 17.33 2.52
CA TYR A 7 -2.28 16.39 1.77
C TYR A 7 -1.44 15.49 2.68
N THR A 8 -1.00 15.98 3.85
CA THR A 8 -0.28 15.15 4.83
C THR A 8 -1.16 14.02 5.35
N LEU A 9 -2.42 14.31 5.69
CA LEU A 9 -3.37 13.27 6.09
C LEU A 9 -3.65 12.29 4.95
N LEU A 10 -3.87 12.79 3.74
CA LEU A 10 -4.14 11.96 2.57
C LEU A 10 -2.98 10.99 2.33
N TYR A 11 -1.77 11.49 2.11
CA TYR A 11 -0.61 10.65 1.79
C TYR A 11 -0.15 9.81 2.98
N GLY A 12 -0.25 10.33 4.21
CA GLY A 12 0.09 9.59 5.42
C GLY A 12 -0.78 8.36 5.62
N ILE A 13 -2.08 8.47 5.39
CA ILE A 13 -3.00 7.34 5.46
C ILE A 13 -2.72 6.32 4.34
N VAL A 14 -2.44 6.78 3.13
CA VAL A 14 -2.06 5.88 2.02
C VAL A 14 -0.80 5.09 2.36
N LEU A 15 0.29 5.78 2.71
CA LEU A 15 1.56 5.12 3.07
C LEU A 15 1.39 4.16 4.24
N MET A 16 0.61 4.56 5.24
CA MET A 16 0.30 3.70 6.39
C MET A 16 -0.44 2.44 5.98
N LEU A 17 -1.51 2.53 5.15
CA LEU A 17 -2.29 1.36 4.72
C LEU A 17 -1.43 0.36 3.96
N VAL A 18 -0.61 0.84 3.02
CA VAL A 18 0.28 0.00 2.23
C VAL A 18 1.38 -0.62 3.10
N ALA A 19 1.97 0.17 4.00
CA ALA A 19 2.98 -0.31 4.95
C ALA A 19 2.43 -1.34 5.95
N LEU A 20 1.19 -1.16 6.43
CA LEU A 20 0.49 -2.18 7.23
C LEU A 20 0.28 -3.47 6.43
N GLY A 21 -0.04 -3.36 5.14
CA GLY A 21 -0.09 -4.50 4.24
C GLY A 21 1.25 -5.23 4.18
N GLY A 22 2.34 -4.53 3.89
CA GLY A 22 3.70 -5.09 3.90
C GLY A 22 4.04 -5.77 5.22
N MET A 23 3.72 -5.13 6.33
CA MET A 23 3.94 -5.65 7.68
C MET A 23 3.28 -7.04 7.91
N PHE A 24 2.04 -7.25 7.45
CA PHE A 24 1.39 -8.56 7.57
C PHE A 24 2.08 -9.63 6.74
N SER A 25 2.52 -9.30 5.51
CA SER A 25 3.26 -10.22 4.67
C SER A 25 4.60 -10.60 5.32
N GLU A 26 5.39 -9.63 5.75
CA GLU A 26 6.73 -9.87 6.29
C GLU A 26 6.69 -10.58 7.66
N HIS A 27 5.71 -10.28 8.51
CA HIS A 27 5.44 -11.07 9.71
C HIS A 27 5.05 -12.53 9.42
N SER A 28 4.65 -12.85 8.21
CA SER A 28 4.45 -14.25 7.80
C SER A 28 5.73 -14.93 7.29
N GLY A 29 6.80 -14.16 7.05
CA GLY A 29 8.07 -14.58 6.47
C GLY A 29 8.17 -14.38 4.96
N ILE A 30 7.22 -13.68 4.34
CA ILE A 30 7.23 -13.37 2.90
C ILE A 30 7.45 -11.88 2.68
N ILE A 31 8.57 -11.53 2.02
CA ILE A 31 8.84 -10.17 1.56
C ILE A 31 7.86 -9.80 0.46
N ASN A 32 7.18 -8.67 0.59
CA ASN A 32 6.25 -8.20 -0.43
C ASN A 32 6.73 -6.92 -1.12
N ILE A 33 7.68 -7.07 -2.04
CA ILE A 33 8.13 -5.97 -2.91
C ILE A 33 7.06 -5.62 -3.96
N ALA A 34 6.08 -6.52 -4.21
CA ALA A 34 5.00 -6.27 -5.17
C ALA A 34 3.97 -5.23 -4.72
N LEU A 35 4.15 -4.57 -3.58
CA LEU A 35 3.20 -3.57 -3.06
C LEU A 35 2.92 -2.43 -4.05
N GLU A 36 3.93 -1.98 -4.81
CA GLU A 36 3.75 -0.98 -5.88
C GLU A 36 2.74 -1.46 -6.92
N GLY A 37 2.90 -2.69 -7.42
CA GLY A 37 1.99 -3.29 -8.40
C GLY A 37 0.61 -3.59 -7.81
N ILE A 38 0.53 -4.03 -6.57
CA ILE A 38 -0.74 -4.25 -5.87
C ILE A 38 -1.53 -2.95 -5.74
N MET A 39 -0.87 -1.83 -5.43
CA MET A 39 -1.49 -0.51 -5.43
C MET A 39 -2.06 -0.14 -6.80
N VAL A 40 -1.30 -0.39 -7.88
CA VAL A 40 -1.73 -0.11 -9.26
C VAL A 40 -2.96 -0.95 -9.62
N ILE A 41 -2.96 -2.25 -9.33
CA ILE A 41 -4.09 -3.14 -9.61
C ILE A 41 -5.33 -2.74 -8.81
N GLY A 42 -5.18 -2.44 -7.51
CA GLY A 42 -6.28 -1.96 -6.68
C GLY A 42 -6.84 -0.62 -7.17
N GLY A 43 -5.95 0.27 -7.60
CA GLY A 43 -6.33 1.57 -8.16
C GLY A 43 -7.11 1.45 -9.47
N VAL A 44 -6.62 0.67 -10.45
CA VAL A 44 -7.33 0.49 -11.72
C VAL A 44 -8.67 -0.22 -11.52
N ALA A 45 -8.73 -1.25 -10.67
CA ALA A 45 -9.97 -1.96 -10.38
C ALA A 45 -11.01 -1.04 -9.73
N GLY A 46 -10.59 -0.23 -8.75
CA GLY A 46 -11.49 0.73 -8.11
C GLY A 46 -11.94 1.86 -9.03
N VAL A 47 -11.05 2.41 -9.86
CA VAL A 47 -11.39 3.44 -10.85
C VAL A 47 -12.36 2.88 -11.90
N LEU A 48 -12.13 1.68 -12.42
CA LEU A 48 -13.08 1.03 -13.34
C LEU A 48 -14.45 0.83 -12.71
N THR A 49 -14.48 0.45 -11.44
CA THR A 49 -15.74 0.34 -10.71
C THR A 49 -16.48 1.68 -10.70
N LEU A 50 -15.78 2.79 -10.47
CA LEU A 50 -16.36 4.14 -10.48
C LEU A 50 -16.92 4.54 -11.86
N THR A 51 -16.29 4.11 -12.94
CA THR A 51 -16.75 4.41 -14.29
C THR A 51 -17.96 3.57 -14.71
N MET A 52 -18.11 2.37 -14.14
CA MET A 52 -19.18 1.43 -14.48
C MET A 52 -20.42 1.55 -13.59
N LEU A 53 -20.30 2.10 -12.39
CA LEU A 53 -21.43 2.21 -11.48
C LEU A 53 -22.44 3.28 -11.95
N PRO A 54 -23.75 2.99 -11.86
CA PRO A 54 -24.79 3.97 -12.21
C PRO A 54 -24.73 5.21 -11.31
N ALA A 55 -24.93 6.38 -11.90
CA ALA A 55 -24.95 7.66 -11.18
C ALA A 55 -26.09 7.78 -10.14
N SER A 56 -27.06 6.87 -10.18
CA SER A 56 -28.20 6.82 -9.24
C SER A 56 -27.85 6.18 -7.89
N LEU A 57 -26.68 5.54 -7.76
CA LEU A 57 -26.27 4.90 -6.52
C LEU A 57 -25.90 5.92 -5.45
N SER A 58 -26.21 5.59 -4.17
CA SER A 58 -25.82 6.42 -3.06
C SER A 58 -24.28 6.50 -2.94
N PRO A 59 -23.71 7.67 -2.55
CA PRO A 59 -22.26 7.83 -2.39
C PRO A 59 -21.62 6.78 -1.48
N PHE A 60 -22.33 6.37 -0.43
CA PHE A 60 -21.86 5.32 0.49
C PHE A 60 -21.69 3.98 -0.22
N LEU A 61 -22.64 3.56 -1.04
CA LEU A 61 -22.55 2.29 -1.80
C LEU A 61 -21.44 2.35 -2.85
N VAL A 62 -21.27 3.48 -3.53
CA VAL A 62 -20.19 3.69 -4.50
C VAL A 62 -18.83 3.48 -3.82
N VAL A 63 -18.60 4.12 -2.67
CA VAL A 63 -17.36 3.98 -1.89
C VAL A 63 -17.17 2.53 -1.44
N LEU A 64 -18.19 1.92 -0.85
CA LEU A 64 -18.11 0.55 -0.33
C LEU A 64 -17.77 -0.45 -1.43
N ILE A 65 -18.48 -0.41 -2.55
CA ILE A 65 -18.26 -1.33 -3.67
C ILE A 65 -16.86 -1.13 -4.24
N SER A 66 -16.42 0.12 -4.45
CA SER A 66 -15.10 0.41 -5.00
C SER A 66 -13.97 -0.09 -4.10
N ILE A 67 -14.11 0.06 -2.78
CA ILE A 67 -13.13 -0.46 -1.80
C ILE A 67 -13.10 -1.99 -1.81
N LEU A 68 -14.27 -2.64 -1.84
CA LEU A 68 -14.35 -4.11 -1.87
C LEU A 68 -13.77 -4.69 -3.15
N VAL A 69 -14.07 -4.09 -4.32
CA VAL A 69 -13.53 -4.53 -5.61
C VAL A 69 -12.02 -4.30 -5.67
N ALA A 70 -11.53 -3.15 -5.21
CA ALA A 70 -10.09 -2.90 -5.13
C ALA A 70 -9.38 -3.91 -4.22
N ALA A 71 -9.92 -4.16 -3.02
CA ALA A 71 -9.36 -5.13 -2.08
C ALA A 71 -9.34 -6.54 -2.68
N LEU A 72 -10.43 -6.97 -3.32
CA LEU A 72 -10.53 -8.28 -3.96
C LEU A 72 -9.52 -8.42 -5.12
N ALA A 73 -9.38 -7.39 -5.96
CA ALA A 73 -8.40 -7.38 -7.05
C ALA A 73 -6.97 -7.51 -6.49
N GLY A 74 -6.65 -6.80 -5.41
CA GLY A 74 -5.35 -6.90 -4.74
C GLY A 74 -5.10 -8.28 -4.11
N VAL A 75 -6.13 -8.88 -3.51
CA VAL A 75 -6.06 -10.26 -2.99
C VAL A 75 -5.74 -11.23 -4.14
N ILE A 76 -6.51 -11.19 -5.22
CA ILE A 76 -6.30 -12.08 -6.38
C ILE A 76 -4.88 -11.89 -6.94
N TYR A 77 -4.45 -10.64 -7.09
CA TYR A 77 -3.12 -10.35 -7.62
C TYR A 77 -2.00 -10.81 -6.69
N SER A 78 -2.15 -10.62 -5.39
CA SER A 78 -1.17 -11.05 -4.39
C SER A 78 -1.03 -12.57 -4.29
N LEU A 79 -2.04 -13.35 -4.70
CA LEU A 79 -1.93 -14.80 -4.77
C LEU A 79 -0.84 -15.27 -5.76
N LEU A 80 -0.52 -14.48 -6.80
CA LEU A 80 0.59 -14.79 -7.70
C LEU A 80 1.93 -14.78 -6.93
N LEU A 81 2.15 -13.75 -6.09
CA LEU A 81 3.33 -13.69 -5.22
C LEU A 81 3.33 -14.83 -4.21
N ALA A 82 2.18 -15.09 -3.58
CA ALA A 82 2.06 -16.17 -2.60
C ALA A 82 2.39 -17.53 -3.22
N PHE A 83 1.83 -17.82 -4.38
CA PHE A 83 2.08 -19.09 -5.07
C PHE A 83 3.56 -19.22 -5.48
N ALA A 84 4.14 -18.19 -6.09
CA ALA A 84 5.54 -18.21 -6.51
C ALA A 84 6.49 -18.38 -5.30
N SER A 85 6.28 -17.63 -4.22
CA SER A 85 7.18 -17.63 -3.05
C SER A 85 7.00 -18.85 -2.15
N ILE A 86 5.77 -19.34 -2.00
CA ILE A 86 5.45 -20.41 -1.02
C ILE A 86 5.53 -21.79 -1.67
N ASN A 87 4.93 -21.96 -2.87
CA ASN A 87 4.87 -23.26 -3.54
C ASN A 87 6.07 -23.52 -4.43
N LEU A 88 6.47 -22.53 -5.24
CA LEU A 88 7.59 -22.65 -6.15
C LEU A 88 8.93 -22.32 -5.49
N LYS A 89 8.92 -21.81 -4.25
CA LYS A 89 10.12 -21.36 -3.51
C LYS A 89 10.99 -20.38 -4.32
N ALA A 90 10.35 -19.61 -5.22
CA ALA A 90 11.02 -18.61 -6.03
C ALA A 90 11.57 -17.46 -5.19
N ASP A 91 12.59 -16.78 -5.69
CA ASP A 91 13.12 -15.57 -5.08
C ASP A 91 12.02 -14.50 -5.01
N GLN A 92 11.76 -14.01 -3.79
CA GLN A 92 10.64 -13.10 -3.49
C GLN A 92 10.88 -11.70 -4.04
N THR A 93 12.15 -11.29 -4.13
CA THR A 93 12.55 -9.99 -4.67
C THR A 93 12.36 -9.96 -6.18
N ILE A 94 12.83 -11.00 -6.87
CA ILE A 94 12.65 -11.12 -8.32
C ILE A 94 11.16 -11.26 -8.66
N GLY A 95 10.44 -12.13 -7.96
CA GLY A 95 9.00 -12.32 -8.15
C GLY A 95 8.19 -11.03 -7.91
N GLY A 96 8.49 -10.33 -6.82
CA GLY A 96 7.83 -9.05 -6.49
C GLY A 96 8.09 -7.97 -7.54
N THR A 97 9.33 -7.84 -8.01
CA THR A 97 9.70 -6.88 -9.06
C THR A 97 9.02 -7.19 -10.39
N ALA A 98 8.97 -8.48 -10.78
CA ALA A 98 8.27 -8.90 -11.98
C ALA A 98 6.76 -8.57 -11.92
N LEU A 99 6.14 -8.78 -10.75
CA LEU A 99 4.74 -8.42 -10.53
C LEU A 99 4.51 -6.91 -10.61
N ASN A 100 5.43 -6.07 -10.15
CA ASN A 100 5.29 -4.60 -10.31
C ASN A 100 5.25 -4.20 -11.77
N LEU A 101 6.11 -4.77 -12.62
CA LEU A 101 6.10 -4.52 -14.06
C LEU A 101 4.82 -5.05 -14.72
N LEU A 102 4.41 -6.26 -14.37
CA LEU A 102 3.19 -6.88 -14.88
C LEU A 102 1.94 -6.05 -14.51
N ALA A 103 1.86 -5.56 -13.27
CA ALA A 103 0.74 -4.73 -12.82
C ALA A 103 0.58 -3.46 -13.64
N THR A 104 1.66 -2.75 -13.90
CA THR A 104 1.65 -1.53 -14.73
C THR A 104 1.22 -1.85 -16.17
N ALA A 105 1.72 -2.93 -16.75
CA ALA A 105 1.31 -3.36 -18.09
C ALA A 105 -0.18 -3.70 -18.15
N ILE A 106 -0.69 -4.48 -17.19
CA ILE A 106 -2.12 -4.81 -17.07
C ILE A 106 -2.96 -3.53 -16.94
N ALA A 107 -2.56 -2.61 -16.07
CA ALA A 107 -3.30 -1.38 -15.84
C ALA A 107 -3.37 -0.49 -17.09
N VAL A 108 -2.26 -0.39 -17.85
CA VAL A 108 -2.22 0.35 -19.13
C VAL A 108 -3.12 -0.30 -20.17
N VAL A 109 -3.07 -1.61 -20.34
CA VAL A 109 -3.90 -2.33 -21.31
C VAL A 109 -5.39 -2.16 -20.98
N ILE A 110 -5.75 -2.39 -19.72
CA ILE A 110 -7.15 -2.26 -19.26
C ILE A 110 -7.63 -0.82 -19.42
N SER A 111 -6.85 0.18 -19.00
CA SER A 111 -7.28 1.57 -19.11
C SER A 111 -7.41 2.02 -20.55
N LYS A 112 -6.55 1.59 -21.48
CA LYS A 112 -6.69 1.87 -22.91
C LYS A 112 -7.93 1.24 -23.52
N TYR A 113 -8.31 0.04 -23.07
CA TYR A 113 -9.50 -0.65 -23.55
C TYR A 113 -10.80 0.05 -23.12
N PHE A 114 -10.85 0.54 -21.88
CA PHE A 114 -12.03 1.22 -21.33
C PHE A 114 -12.04 2.73 -21.54
N SER A 115 -10.98 3.33 -22.05
CA SER A 115 -10.89 4.76 -22.34
C SER A 115 -11.52 5.08 -23.69
N GLU A 116 -12.41 6.07 -23.76
CA GLU A 116 -13.01 6.55 -25.00
C GLU A 116 -11.97 7.06 -26.02
N SER A 117 -10.85 7.57 -25.51
CA SER A 117 -9.76 8.11 -26.35
C SER A 117 -8.67 7.09 -26.68
N GLY A 118 -8.78 5.82 -26.24
CA GLY A 118 -7.72 4.81 -26.38
C GLY A 118 -6.43 5.14 -25.62
N SER A 119 -6.46 6.13 -24.74
CA SER A 119 -5.32 6.52 -23.89
C SER A 119 -5.33 5.75 -22.59
N ALA A 120 -4.17 5.68 -21.90
CA ALA A 120 -4.10 5.06 -20.58
C ALA A 120 -4.67 5.95 -19.45
N LYS A 121 -5.56 6.88 -19.80
CA LYS A 121 -6.21 7.81 -18.87
C LYS A 121 -7.66 7.43 -18.68
N LEU A 122 -8.09 7.36 -17.43
CA LEU A 122 -9.49 7.17 -17.06
C LEU A 122 -9.99 8.37 -16.27
N ASN A 123 -11.18 8.84 -16.64
CA ASN A 123 -11.91 9.91 -15.96
C ASN A 123 -12.93 9.30 -15.01
N TYR A 124 -13.06 9.86 -13.81
CA TYR A 124 -14.01 9.38 -12.80
C TYR A 124 -14.41 10.51 -11.86
N SER A 125 -15.45 10.31 -11.08
CA SER A 125 -15.86 11.26 -10.04
C SER A 125 -15.27 10.86 -8.69
N ASN A 126 -14.49 11.76 -8.09
CA ASN A 126 -13.94 11.55 -6.74
C ASN A 126 -14.84 12.08 -5.62
N LYS A 127 -15.96 12.76 -5.97
CA LYS A 127 -16.88 13.37 -5.00
C LYS A 127 -17.37 12.43 -3.91
N PRO A 128 -17.72 11.14 -4.18
CA PRO A 128 -18.17 10.22 -3.13
C PRO A 128 -17.11 9.95 -2.05
N PHE A 129 -15.83 10.13 -2.37
CA PHE A 129 -14.72 9.87 -1.45
C PHE A 129 -14.28 11.08 -0.64
N LEU A 130 -14.91 12.24 -0.86
CA LEU A 130 -14.57 13.48 -0.20
C LEU A 130 -15.72 13.95 0.69
N PHE A 131 -15.38 14.43 1.86
CA PHE A 131 -16.30 15.11 2.78
C PHE A 131 -15.64 16.34 3.39
N SER A 132 -16.41 17.31 3.79
CA SER A 132 -15.90 18.56 4.36
C SER A 132 -16.24 18.67 5.83
N ILE A 133 -15.25 18.95 6.66
CA ILE A 133 -15.42 19.28 8.09
C ILE A 133 -14.73 20.62 8.36
N GLY A 134 -15.47 21.62 8.78
CA GLY A 134 -14.91 22.93 9.15
C GLY A 134 -14.13 23.63 8.02
N GLY A 135 -14.51 23.42 6.75
CA GLY A 135 -13.84 23.99 5.59
C GLY A 135 -12.60 23.21 5.11
N LEU A 136 -12.26 22.11 5.77
CA LEU A 136 -11.21 21.18 5.33
C LEU A 136 -11.85 20.00 4.60
N GLU A 137 -11.52 19.82 3.32
CA GLU A 137 -11.88 18.61 2.58
C GLU A 137 -11.00 17.45 2.99
N LEU A 138 -11.62 16.40 3.51
CA LEU A 138 -10.97 15.16 3.91
C LEU A 138 -11.45 13.99 3.04
N SER A 139 -10.60 12.98 2.92
CA SER A 139 -10.96 11.73 2.26
C SER A 139 -11.58 10.74 3.26
N VAL A 140 -12.57 9.96 2.79
CA VAL A 140 -13.15 8.82 3.53
C VAL A 140 -12.08 7.81 3.96
N PHE A 141 -10.97 7.76 3.26
CA PHE A 141 -9.85 6.89 3.64
C PHE A 141 -9.15 7.33 4.94
N VAL A 142 -9.32 8.58 5.40
CA VAL A 142 -8.74 9.04 6.67
C VAL A 142 -9.36 8.29 7.86
N PRO A 143 -10.66 8.37 8.12
CA PRO A 143 -11.28 7.60 9.20
C PRO A 143 -11.16 6.09 8.99
N LEU A 144 -11.31 5.60 7.75
CA LEU A 144 -11.14 4.18 7.44
C LEU A 144 -9.72 3.69 7.78
N GLY A 145 -8.69 4.44 7.40
CA GLY A 145 -7.29 4.11 7.68
C GLY A 145 -6.99 4.05 9.17
N LEU A 146 -7.52 4.99 9.96
CA LEU A 146 -7.37 4.97 11.42
C LEU A 146 -8.07 3.75 12.05
N ILE A 147 -9.24 3.36 11.56
CA ILE A 147 -9.93 2.13 11.98
C ILE A 147 -9.06 0.92 11.63
N LEU A 148 -8.54 0.83 10.39
CA LEU A 148 -7.70 -0.27 9.95
C LEU A 148 -6.36 -0.34 10.69
N LEU A 149 -5.80 0.79 11.14
CA LEU A 149 -4.64 0.83 12.03
C LEU A 149 -4.93 0.12 13.36
N VAL A 150 -6.04 0.48 14.01
CA VAL A 150 -6.44 -0.12 15.29
C VAL A 150 -6.76 -1.60 15.10
N VAL A 151 -7.50 -1.96 14.04
CA VAL A 151 -7.81 -3.35 13.70
C VAL A 151 -6.52 -4.15 13.46
N SER A 152 -5.57 -3.61 12.71
CA SER A 152 -4.27 -4.25 12.44
C SER A 152 -3.49 -4.50 13.73
N TYR A 153 -3.48 -3.52 14.64
CA TYR A 153 -2.86 -3.69 15.96
C TYR A 153 -3.52 -4.81 16.76
N ILE A 154 -4.86 -4.83 16.82
CA ILE A 154 -5.62 -5.86 17.56
C ILE A 154 -5.35 -7.24 16.94
N VAL A 155 -5.47 -7.36 15.61
CA VAL A 155 -5.26 -8.63 14.91
C VAL A 155 -3.84 -9.15 15.14
N LEU A 156 -2.83 -8.30 15.07
CA LEU A 156 -1.43 -8.72 15.19
C LEU A 156 -1.03 -9.05 16.62
N TYR A 157 -1.49 -8.27 17.61
CA TYR A 157 -1.00 -8.39 19.00
C TYR A 157 -1.98 -8.98 19.99
N LYS A 158 -3.28 -8.96 19.71
CA LYS A 158 -4.33 -9.39 20.64
C LYS A 158 -5.04 -10.66 20.21
N THR A 159 -4.72 -11.25 19.04
CA THR A 159 -5.37 -12.47 18.55
C THR A 159 -4.40 -13.65 18.45
N ARG A 160 -4.98 -14.87 18.49
CA ARG A 160 -4.23 -16.11 18.22
C ARG A 160 -3.68 -16.17 16.81
N PHE A 161 -4.36 -15.54 15.84
CA PHE A 161 -3.91 -15.45 14.46
C PHE A 161 -2.61 -14.65 14.35
N GLY A 162 -2.54 -13.46 14.93
CA GLY A 162 -1.35 -12.62 14.91
C GLY A 162 -0.16 -13.25 15.64
N LEU A 163 -0.40 -13.95 16.74
CA LEU A 163 0.65 -14.70 17.43
C LEU A 163 1.25 -15.79 16.51
N ARG A 164 0.40 -16.59 15.85
CA ARG A 164 0.84 -17.64 14.91
C ARG A 164 1.56 -17.06 13.69
N LEU A 165 1.04 -15.93 13.16
CA LEU A 165 1.64 -15.26 12.02
C LEU A 165 3.08 -14.82 12.34
N ARG A 166 3.28 -14.11 13.45
CA ARG A 166 4.61 -13.68 13.91
C ARG A 166 5.55 -14.84 14.22
N ALA A 167 5.04 -15.92 14.81
CA ALA A 167 5.83 -17.13 15.05
C ALA A 167 6.34 -17.74 13.74
N CYS A 168 5.54 -17.73 12.66
CA CYS A 168 5.96 -18.19 11.33
C CYS A 168 7.03 -17.30 10.69
N GLY A 169 7.02 -15.99 10.95
CA GLY A 169 8.05 -15.06 10.48
C GLY A 169 9.34 -15.10 11.29
N GLU A 170 9.29 -15.48 12.57
CA GLU A 170 10.49 -15.59 13.42
C GLU A 170 11.17 -16.95 13.29
N HIS A 171 10.41 -18.05 13.42
CA HIS A 171 10.94 -19.40 13.40
C HIS A 171 9.92 -20.41 12.85
N PRO A 172 9.80 -20.54 11.52
CA PRO A 172 8.75 -21.38 10.90
C PRO A 172 8.84 -22.86 11.30
N GLN A 173 10.04 -23.42 11.48
CA GLN A 173 10.21 -24.81 11.90
C GLN A 173 9.67 -25.03 13.32
N ALA A 174 9.94 -24.12 14.25
CA ALA A 174 9.38 -24.19 15.61
C ALA A 174 7.85 -24.03 15.60
N ALA A 175 7.31 -23.16 14.74
CA ALA A 175 5.87 -23.02 14.56
C ALA A 175 5.22 -24.33 14.03
N ASP A 176 5.84 -25.00 13.06
CA ASP A 176 5.36 -26.27 12.52
C ASP A 176 5.41 -27.40 13.57
N SER A 177 6.45 -27.45 14.41
CA SER A 177 6.61 -28.47 15.46
C SER A 177 5.50 -28.46 16.51
N VAL A 178 4.87 -27.30 16.73
CA VAL A 178 3.70 -27.17 17.62
C VAL A 178 2.35 -27.24 16.86
N GLY A 179 2.37 -27.70 15.62
CA GLY A 179 1.18 -27.96 14.80
C GLY A 179 0.60 -26.74 14.07
N ILE A 180 1.34 -25.64 13.96
CA ILE A 180 0.91 -24.47 13.18
C ILE A 180 1.22 -24.73 11.69
N ASN A 181 0.22 -24.62 10.83
CA ASN A 181 0.41 -24.74 9.39
C ASN A 181 1.05 -23.47 8.84
N VAL A 182 2.37 -23.51 8.60
CA VAL A 182 3.17 -22.38 8.12
C VAL A 182 2.71 -21.90 6.74
N TYR A 183 2.38 -22.82 5.81
CA TYR A 183 1.90 -22.44 4.48
C TYR A 183 0.63 -21.61 4.55
N LYS A 184 -0.38 -22.05 5.36
CA LYS A 184 -1.63 -21.29 5.53
C LYS A 184 -1.39 -19.91 6.15
N MET A 185 -0.47 -19.79 7.09
CA MET A 185 -0.13 -18.50 7.71
C MET A 185 0.55 -17.56 6.73
N ARG A 186 1.49 -18.06 5.92
CA ARG A 186 2.15 -17.27 4.87
C ARG A 186 1.14 -16.77 3.83
N TYR A 187 0.25 -17.65 3.33
CA TYR A 187 -0.83 -17.23 2.42
C TYR A 187 -1.72 -16.16 3.05
N ALA A 188 -2.13 -16.33 4.29
CA ALA A 188 -2.98 -15.35 4.98
C ALA A 188 -2.29 -13.98 5.13
N GLY A 189 -0.98 -13.96 5.44
CA GLY A 189 -0.20 -12.72 5.51
C GLY A 189 -0.16 -11.99 4.17
N VAL A 190 0.12 -12.70 3.07
CA VAL A 190 0.17 -12.13 1.72
C VAL A 190 -1.21 -11.65 1.25
N ILE A 191 -2.28 -12.40 1.54
CA ILE A 191 -3.66 -12.02 1.21
C ILE A 191 -4.06 -10.71 1.94
N LEU A 192 -3.77 -10.60 3.22
CA LEU A 192 -4.01 -9.35 3.98
C LEU A 192 -3.19 -8.18 3.41
N SER A 193 -1.94 -8.46 3.03
CA SER A 193 -1.07 -7.49 2.38
C SER A 193 -1.67 -7.01 1.05
N GLY A 194 -2.17 -7.94 0.23
CA GLY A 194 -2.84 -7.63 -1.04
C GLY A 194 -4.07 -6.75 -0.86
N ALA A 195 -4.92 -7.08 0.11
CA ALA A 195 -6.13 -6.30 0.39
C ALA A 195 -5.79 -4.86 0.84
N LEU A 196 -4.91 -4.71 1.84
CA LEU A 196 -4.53 -3.39 2.37
C LEU A 196 -3.75 -2.55 1.36
N GLY A 197 -2.82 -3.17 0.62
CA GLY A 197 -2.04 -2.50 -0.42
C GLY A 197 -2.93 -1.97 -1.56
N ALA A 198 -3.90 -2.76 -1.99
CA ALA A 198 -4.85 -2.36 -3.04
C ALA A 198 -5.80 -1.24 -2.60
N VAL A 199 -6.31 -1.29 -1.37
CA VAL A 199 -7.09 -0.19 -0.78
C VAL A 199 -6.23 1.07 -0.66
N GLY A 200 -4.96 0.93 -0.28
CA GLY A 200 -3.99 2.03 -0.29
C GLY A 200 -3.78 2.62 -1.70
N GLY A 201 -3.74 1.77 -2.73
CA GLY A 201 -3.66 2.21 -4.13
C GLY A 201 -4.89 3.01 -4.58
N LEU A 202 -6.09 2.54 -4.26
CA LEU A 202 -7.32 3.29 -4.49
C LEU A 202 -7.33 4.63 -3.76
N ALA A 203 -6.89 4.64 -2.50
CA ALA A 203 -6.78 5.84 -1.67
C ALA A 203 -5.73 6.83 -2.21
N TYR A 204 -4.69 6.35 -2.92
CA TYR A 204 -3.68 7.20 -3.55
C TYR A 204 -4.21 7.87 -4.81
N ILE A 205 -4.98 7.15 -5.63
CA ILE A 205 -5.38 7.58 -6.98
C ILE A 205 -6.65 8.44 -6.95
N VAL A 206 -7.70 8.00 -6.24
CA VAL A 206 -9.04 8.58 -6.42
C VAL A 206 -9.23 9.94 -5.73
N PRO A 207 -8.91 10.15 -4.44
CA PRO A 207 -9.25 11.41 -3.76
C PRO A 207 -8.57 12.66 -4.30
N PRO A 208 -7.29 12.64 -4.75
CA PRO A 208 -6.60 13.87 -5.12
C PRO A 208 -7.01 14.43 -6.49
N VAL A 209 -7.45 13.58 -7.41
CA VAL A 209 -7.71 13.99 -8.82
C VAL A 209 -8.94 13.28 -9.38
N GLN A 210 -9.44 13.75 -10.52
CA GLN A 210 -10.58 13.16 -11.24
C GLN A 210 -10.19 12.44 -12.53
N THR A 211 -8.89 12.44 -12.83
CA THR A 211 -8.32 11.76 -13.99
C THR A 211 -6.99 11.16 -13.59
N TRP A 212 -6.76 9.90 -13.90
CA TRP A 212 -5.49 9.24 -13.63
C TRP A 212 -4.89 8.63 -14.90
N ASN A 213 -3.59 8.83 -15.08
CA ASN A 213 -2.81 8.18 -16.14
C ASN A 213 -2.09 6.95 -15.58
N PHE A 214 -2.54 5.76 -15.98
CA PHE A 214 -1.97 4.50 -15.49
C PHE A 214 -0.57 4.19 -16.04
N GLU A 215 -0.06 4.93 -17.04
CA GLU A 215 1.34 4.83 -17.47
C GLU A 215 2.33 5.28 -16.37
N VAL A 216 1.89 6.18 -15.50
CA VAL A 216 2.71 6.67 -14.37
C VAL A 216 2.70 5.70 -13.18
N GLY A 217 1.76 4.74 -13.16
CA GLY A 217 1.55 3.85 -12.01
C GLY A 217 1.16 4.65 -10.75
N VAL A 218 1.78 4.35 -9.63
CA VAL A 218 1.64 5.09 -8.36
C VAL A 218 2.93 5.81 -7.95
N ALA A 219 3.81 6.05 -8.93
CA ALA A 219 5.00 6.89 -8.80
C ALA A 219 5.92 6.52 -7.62
N GLY A 220 6.11 5.22 -7.35
CA GLY A 220 7.00 4.71 -6.31
C GLY A 220 6.41 4.78 -4.90
N ALA A 221 5.13 5.08 -4.74
CA ALA A 221 4.49 5.16 -3.42
C ALA A 221 4.52 3.84 -2.65
N GLY A 222 4.46 2.69 -3.34
CA GLY A 222 4.58 1.37 -2.73
C GLY A 222 5.99 1.10 -2.19
N PHE A 223 7.04 1.52 -2.91
CA PHE A 223 8.42 1.44 -2.42
C PHE A 223 8.65 2.38 -1.23
N LEU A 224 8.08 3.58 -1.26
CA LEU A 224 8.13 4.48 -0.11
C LEU A 224 7.41 3.89 1.11
N ALA A 225 6.31 3.17 0.90
CA ALA A 225 5.61 2.47 1.98
C ALA A 225 6.43 1.33 2.59
N LEU A 226 7.27 0.62 1.81
CA LEU A 226 8.23 -0.33 2.36
C LEU A 226 9.24 0.38 3.27
N ALA A 227 9.78 1.53 2.85
CA ALA A 227 10.67 2.32 3.71
C ALA A 227 9.96 2.77 4.99
N VAL A 228 8.69 3.20 4.90
CA VAL A 228 7.84 3.56 6.05
C VAL A 228 7.68 2.37 7.00
N MET A 229 7.45 1.17 6.48
CA MET A 229 7.32 -0.06 7.29
C MET A 229 8.60 -0.39 8.04
N ILE A 230 9.75 -0.36 7.36
CA ILE A 230 11.07 -0.61 7.96
C ILE A 230 11.37 0.43 9.04
N PHE A 231 11.14 1.72 8.73
CA PHE A 231 11.31 2.80 9.69
C PHE A 231 10.36 2.68 10.89
N GLY A 232 9.14 2.21 10.65
CA GLY A 232 8.14 1.90 11.68
C GLY A 232 8.42 0.59 12.43
N GLN A 233 9.54 -0.12 12.14
CA GLN A 233 9.95 -1.34 12.85
C GLN A 233 8.86 -2.41 12.89
N TRP A 234 8.09 -2.57 11.81
CA TRP A 234 6.98 -3.53 11.69
C TRP A 234 5.93 -3.41 12.82
N LYS A 235 5.83 -2.24 13.48
CA LYS A 235 4.85 -1.98 14.54
C LYS A 235 3.78 -0.99 14.05
N PRO A 236 2.47 -1.30 14.12
CA PRO A 236 1.41 -0.50 13.52
C PRO A 236 1.44 0.98 13.88
N PHE A 237 1.55 1.33 15.16
CA PHE A 237 1.58 2.74 15.59
C PHE A 237 2.89 3.47 15.22
N HIS A 238 4.03 2.75 15.17
CA HIS A 238 5.28 3.33 14.68
C HIS A 238 5.21 3.55 13.15
N ILE A 239 4.60 2.62 12.42
CA ILE A 239 4.31 2.77 10.97
C ILE A 239 3.45 4.01 10.74
N PHE A 240 2.42 4.25 11.55
CA PHE A 240 1.62 5.46 11.46
C PHE A 240 2.46 6.73 11.65
N GLY A 241 3.30 6.78 12.69
CA GLY A 241 4.21 7.91 12.92
C GLY A 241 5.18 8.13 11.76
N ALA A 242 5.79 7.06 11.26
CA ALA A 242 6.68 7.09 10.10
C ALA A 242 5.93 7.56 8.83
N ALA A 243 4.72 7.04 8.59
CA ALA A 243 3.89 7.43 7.45
C ALA A 243 3.56 8.92 7.47
N MET A 244 3.17 9.46 8.62
CA MET A 244 2.91 10.90 8.78
C MET A 244 4.17 11.73 8.51
N PHE A 245 5.31 11.31 9.01
CA PHE A 245 6.59 11.97 8.77
C PHE A 245 6.92 12.05 7.27
N PHE A 246 6.90 10.92 6.54
CA PHE A 246 7.18 10.91 5.11
C PHE A 246 6.12 11.63 4.28
N ALA A 247 4.86 11.60 4.74
CA ALA A 247 3.77 12.32 4.11
C ALA A 247 3.96 13.84 4.12
N VAL A 248 4.60 14.41 5.14
CA VAL A 248 4.94 15.84 5.17
C VAL A 248 5.82 16.22 3.98
N PHE A 249 6.87 15.44 3.69
CA PHE A 249 7.74 15.70 2.52
C PHE A 249 6.99 15.56 1.20
N LYS A 250 6.14 14.53 1.07
CA LYS A 250 5.31 14.35 -0.13
C LYS A 250 4.29 15.48 -0.31
N SER A 251 3.74 15.97 0.79
CA SER A 251 2.80 17.10 0.79
C SER A 251 3.48 18.40 0.42
N LEU A 252 4.68 18.67 0.94
CA LEU A 252 5.48 19.84 0.58
C LEU A 252 5.81 19.82 -0.92
N ALA A 253 6.15 18.65 -1.48
CA ALA A 253 6.36 18.51 -2.92
C ALA A 253 5.13 18.92 -3.74
N ASN A 254 3.92 18.51 -3.31
CA ASN A 254 2.68 18.83 -4.02
C ASN A 254 2.23 20.30 -3.91
N ILE A 255 2.60 21.00 -2.85
CA ILE A 255 2.22 22.39 -2.64
C ILE A 255 3.38 23.37 -2.89
N ALA A 256 4.52 22.86 -3.39
CA ALA A 256 5.74 23.68 -3.59
C ALA A 256 5.46 24.92 -4.42
N ASP A 257 4.74 24.76 -5.53
CA ASP A 257 4.41 25.85 -6.46
C ASP A 257 3.45 26.91 -5.87
N SER A 258 2.75 26.56 -4.80
CA SER A 258 1.77 27.44 -4.13
C SER A 258 2.26 27.99 -2.79
N THR A 259 3.53 27.77 -2.43
CA THR A 259 4.12 28.22 -1.16
C THR A 259 5.37 29.08 -1.37
N PHE A 260 6.01 29.49 -0.26
CA PHE A 260 7.31 30.19 -0.31
C PHE A 260 8.40 29.40 -1.07
N LEU A 261 8.23 28.08 -1.21
CA LEU A 261 9.14 27.23 -1.98
C LEU A 261 9.14 27.56 -3.47
N ALA A 262 8.07 28.14 -4.02
CA ALA A 262 8.02 28.63 -5.38
C ALA A 262 9.11 29.68 -5.70
N GLN A 263 9.54 30.44 -4.68
CA GLN A 263 10.60 31.45 -4.82
C GLN A 263 11.99 30.84 -5.09
N LEU A 264 12.19 29.56 -4.77
CA LEU A 264 13.44 28.85 -5.02
C LEU A 264 13.62 28.46 -6.50
N HIS A 265 12.57 28.59 -7.32
CA HIS A 265 12.54 28.23 -8.74
C HIS A 265 13.12 26.83 -9.06
N TRP A 266 13.03 25.90 -8.11
CA TRP A 266 13.47 24.51 -8.32
C TRP A 266 12.47 23.75 -9.17
N SER A 267 12.99 22.84 -10.00
CA SER A 267 12.12 21.93 -10.77
C SER A 267 11.24 21.11 -9.81
N SER A 268 9.97 20.92 -10.18
CA SER A 268 9.00 20.07 -9.46
C SER A 268 9.55 18.66 -9.19
N ASN A 269 10.45 18.17 -10.06
CA ASN A 269 11.11 16.87 -9.87
C ASN A 269 12.00 16.83 -8.61
N ILE A 270 12.65 17.93 -8.24
CA ILE A 270 13.50 18.00 -7.04
C ILE A 270 12.64 17.84 -5.80
N TYR A 271 11.48 18.52 -5.74
CA TYR A 271 10.54 18.38 -4.64
C TYR A 271 9.98 16.95 -4.53
N ASN A 272 9.69 16.30 -5.66
CA ASN A 272 9.22 14.92 -5.69
C ASN A 272 10.28 13.90 -5.23
N MET A 273 11.58 14.23 -5.32
CA MET A 273 12.66 13.39 -4.79
C MET A 273 12.82 13.49 -3.26
N MET A 274 12.35 14.57 -2.62
CA MET A 274 12.56 14.81 -1.19
C MET A 274 12.17 13.63 -0.28
N PRO A 275 10.97 12.99 -0.42
CA PRO A 275 10.60 11.88 0.45
C PRO A 275 11.54 10.68 0.30
N PHE A 276 12.03 10.40 -0.91
CA PHE A 276 12.97 9.30 -1.17
C PHE A 276 14.36 9.58 -0.62
N VAL A 277 14.86 10.80 -0.79
CA VAL A 277 16.14 11.24 -0.19
C VAL A 277 16.05 11.20 1.33
N ALA A 278 14.96 11.71 1.92
CA ALA A 278 14.73 11.63 3.35
C ALA A 278 14.72 10.18 3.84
N SER A 279 14.07 9.25 3.11
CA SER A 279 14.06 7.84 3.46
C SER A 279 15.47 7.22 3.44
N MET A 280 16.28 7.53 2.44
CA MET A 280 17.67 7.03 2.35
C MET A 280 18.52 7.54 3.53
N VAL A 281 18.46 8.83 3.82
CA VAL A 281 19.20 9.43 4.94
C VAL A 281 18.82 8.78 6.26
N ILE A 282 17.52 8.65 6.54
CA ILE A 282 17.04 8.10 7.79
C ILE A 282 17.41 6.61 7.91
N LEU A 283 17.21 5.82 6.85
CA LEU A 283 17.56 4.40 6.85
C LEU A 283 19.07 4.19 7.05
N ALA A 284 19.93 5.07 6.54
CA ALA A 284 21.37 5.00 6.79
C ALA A 284 21.71 5.11 8.28
N PHE A 285 20.97 5.89 9.06
CA PHE A 285 21.19 6.02 10.51
C PHE A 285 20.45 4.98 11.35
N THR A 286 19.32 4.47 10.88
CA THR A 286 18.43 3.59 11.67
C THR A 286 18.59 2.10 11.34
N SER A 287 19.22 1.74 10.22
CA SER A 287 19.33 0.35 9.74
C SER A 287 19.99 -0.61 10.72
N LYS A 288 20.94 -0.14 11.54
CA LYS A 288 21.64 -0.97 12.55
C LYS A 288 20.71 -1.55 13.63
N ASN A 289 19.56 -0.94 13.86
CA ASN A 289 18.59 -1.34 14.89
C ASN A 289 17.30 -1.92 14.27
N SER A 290 17.33 -2.26 12.98
CA SER A 290 16.17 -2.85 12.30
C SER A 290 15.90 -4.26 12.84
N MET A 291 14.69 -4.50 13.30
CA MET A 291 14.24 -5.78 13.86
C MET A 291 13.19 -6.42 12.95
N GLY A 292 13.55 -6.68 11.69
CA GLY A 292 12.70 -7.47 10.79
C GLY A 292 12.54 -8.92 11.27
N PRO A 293 11.47 -9.62 10.85
CA PRO A 293 11.29 -11.04 11.15
C PRO A 293 12.45 -11.87 10.65
N LYS A 294 12.99 -12.79 11.49
CA LYS A 294 14.23 -13.53 11.18
C LYS A 294 14.15 -14.47 9.98
N ALA A 295 12.97 -15.04 9.71
CA ALA A 295 12.75 -15.94 8.58
C ALA A 295 12.16 -15.23 7.36
N GLU A 296 12.21 -13.89 7.33
CA GLU A 296 11.80 -13.07 6.21
C GLU A 296 12.65 -13.39 4.96
N GLY A 297 11.99 -13.57 3.84
CA GLY A 297 12.65 -13.89 2.56
C GLY A 297 13.17 -15.32 2.43
N ILE A 298 13.12 -16.12 3.49
CA ILE A 298 13.63 -17.48 3.49
C ILE A 298 12.50 -18.46 3.11
N PRO A 299 12.67 -19.24 2.02
CA PRO A 299 11.72 -20.28 1.68
C PRO A 299 11.59 -21.30 2.82
N TYR A 300 10.34 -21.65 3.17
CA TYR A 300 10.10 -22.68 4.18
C TYR A 300 10.04 -24.06 3.53
N ASP A 301 10.82 -25.00 4.06
CA ASP A 301 10.77 -26.41 3.69
C ASP A 301 10.45 -27.27 4.90
N LYS A 302 9.35 -28.01 4.81
CA LYS A 302 8.94 -28.93 5.88
C LYS A 302 9.89 -30.12 6.05
N GLY A 303 10.62 -30.49 5.00
CA GLY A 303 11.58 -31.62 4.98
C GLY A 303 12.97 -31.28 5.53
N SER A 304 13.35 -30.00 5.60
CA SER A 304 14.62 -29.58 6.13
C SER A 304 14.54 -29.45 7.67
N ARG A 305 14.87 -30.50 8.37
CA ARG A 305 15.06 -30.52 9.82
C ARG A 305 16.54 -30.51 10.18
#